data_4f91b7cca43f8578de17ed15d6a4707b
#
_entry.id   4f91b7cca43f8578de17ed15d6a4707b
#
_cell.length_a   1.000
_cell.length_b   1.000
_cell.length_c   1.000
_cell.angle_alpha   90.00
_cell.angle_beta   90.00
_cell.angle_gamma   90.00
#
_symmetry.space_group_name_H-M   'P 1'
#
loop_
_entity.id
_entity.type
_entity.pdbx_description
1 polymer ?
#
loop_
_entity_poly.entity_id
_entity_poly.type
_entity_poly.pdbx_seq_one_letter_code
_entity_poly.pdbx_strand_id
1 'polypeptide(L)'
;MFNVVIFGAPGSGKGTQSERIIDHYGLFHISTGDVLRDHIARNTELGVIANKYISQGQLIPDELMIRVLEHHLDNHTKESEKGVIFDGFPRTIAQAKALTELLEKRGTQVDAVVGLEVNEDELVTRILKRGQETGRSDDNLETVKKRLAVYHNQTCPLRQFYIDEKKYHAIDGNGTVDSIFE
;
A
#
# COMPACT_ATOMS: atom_id res chain seq x y z
N MET A 1 -18.89 -4.25 -7.42
CA MET A 1 -17.66 -4.24 -6.64
C MET A 1 -16.69 -3.29 -7.31
N PHE A 2 -16.23 -2.26 -6.61
CA PHE A 2 -15.30 -1.25 -7.14
C PHE A 2 -13.98 -1.31 -6.39
N ASN A 3 -12.90 -1.68 -7.07
CA ASN A 3 -11.60 -1.93 -6.45
C ASN A 3 -10.62 -0.82 -6.83
N VAL A 4 -10.00 -0.22 -5.82
CA VAL A 4 -9.05 0.88 -5.96
C VAL A 4 -7.70 0.46 -5.38
N VAL A 5 -6.64 0.73 -6.10
CA VAL A 5 -5.27 0.69 -5.58
C VAL A 5 -4.85 2.11 -5.24
N ILE A 6 -4.42 2.35 -4.01
CA ILE A 6 -3.76 3.60 -3.66
C ILE A 6 -2.26 3.41 -3.76
N PHE A 7 -1.64 4.24 -4.60
CA PHE A 7 -0.24 4.14 -4.98
C PHE A 7 0.53 5.40 -4.57
N GLY A 8 1.76 5.23 -4.14
CA GLY A 8 2.63 6.35 -3.78
C GLY A 8 3.81 5.90 -2.95
N ALA A 9 4.82 6.75 -2.86
CA ALA A 9 6.01 6.50 -2.05
C ALA A 9 5.67 6.37 -0.56
N PRO A 10 6.54 5.73 0.23
CA PRO A 10 6.44 5.80 1.69
C PRO A 10 6.32 7.25 2.17
N GLY A 11 5.38 7.53 3.07
CA GLY A 11 5.15 8.88 3.59
C GLY A 11 4.31 9.81 2.72
N SER A 12 3.78 9.34 1.59
CA SER A 12 2.96 10.16 0.66
C SER A 12 1.55 10.48 1.16
N GLY A 13 1.09 9.86 2.27
CA GLY A 13 -0.24 10.07 2.81
C GLY A 13 -1.29 9.05 2.37
N LYS A 14 -0.86 7.91 1.80
CA LYS A 14 -1.77 6.84 1.34
C LYS A 14 -2.77 6.40 2.41
N GLY A 15 -2.30 6.09 3.62
CA GLY A 15 -3.17 5.64 4.72
C GLY A 15 -4.21 6.69 5.09
N THR A 16 -3.82 7.95 5.22
CA THR A 16 -4.72 9.06 5.56
C THR A 16 -5.79 9.27 4.50
N GLN A 17 -5.43 9.22 3.22
CA GLN A 17 -6.40 9.37 2.13
C GLN A 17 -7.28 8.12 1.98
N SER A 18 -6.73 6.92 2.24
CA SER A 18 -7.50 5.68 2.26
C SER A 18 -8.62 5.74 3.28
N GLU A 19 -8.37 6.18 4.50
CA GLU A 19 -9.39 6.31 5.55
C GLU A 19 -10.55 7.20 5.08
N ARG A 20 -10.26 8.33 4.46
CA ARG A 20 -11.29 9.24 3.93
C ARG A 20 -12.11 8.63 2.79
N ILE A 21 -11.44 7.91 1.89
CA ILE A 21 -12.11 7.21 0.78
C ILE A 21 -13.02 6.10 1.33
N ILE A 22 -12.57 5.36 2.34
CA ILE A 22 -13.35 4.33 3.00
C ILE A 22 -14.60 4.92 3.64
N ASP A 23 -14.47 5.99 4.40
CA ASP A 23 -15.59 6.66 5.07
C ASP A 23 -16.61 7.19 4.06
N HIS A 24 -16.13 7.68 2.91
CA HIS A 24 -17.01 8.27 1.89
C HIS A 24 -17.73 7.21 1.04
N TYR A 25 -17.03 6.15 0.62
CA TYR A 25 -17.55 5.15 -0.32
C TYR A 25 -17.92 3.81 0.31
N GLY A 26 -17.58 3.59 1.58
CA GLY A 26 -17.84 2.34 2.27
C GLY A 26 -17.04 1.14 1.73
N LEU A 27 -15.82 1.38 1.28
CA LEU A 27 -14.93 0.32 0.77
C LEU A 27 -14.25 -0.42 1.91
N PHE A 28 -13.93 -1.70 1.67
CA PHE A 28 -13.13 -2.50 2.59
C PHE A 28 -11.64 -2.16 2.43
N HIS A 29 -10.98 -1.80 3.53
CA HIS A 29 -9.56 -1.44 3.54
C HIS A 29 -8.66 -2.64 3.71
N ILE A 30 -7.71 -2.84 2.80
CA ILE A 30 -6.62 -3.79 2.97
C ILE A 30 -5.31 -3.02 2.95
N SER A 31 -4.74 -2.80 4.13
CA SER A 31 -3.38 -2.29 4.31
C SER A 31 -2.45 -3.45 4.63
N THR A 32 -1.66 -3.87 3.65
CA THR A 32 -0.70 -4.96 3.85
C THR A 32 0.35 -4.62 4.89
N GLY A 33 0.78 -3.36 4.94
CA GLY A 33 1.72 -2.89 5.96
C GLY A 33 1.15 -3.02 7.38
N ASP A 34 -0.11 -2.67 7.59
CA ASP A 34 -0.76 -2.76 8.91
C ASP A 34 -1.01 -4.22 9.30
N VAL A 35 -1.44 -5.07 8.37
CA VAL A 35 -1.59 -6.51 8.61
C VAL A 35 -0.26 -7.13 9.06
N LEU A 36 0.84 -6.79 8.39
CA LEU A 36 2.16 -7.31 8.73
C LEU A 36 2.67 -6.76 10.08
N ARG A 37 2.46 -5.47 10.37
CA ARG A 37 2.81 -4.87 11.67
C ARG A 37 2.04 -5.51 12.82
N ASP A 38 0.77 -5.84 12.64
CA ASP A 38 -0.02 -6.57 13.62
C ASP A 38 0.56 -7.98 13.87
N HIS A 39 0.94 -8.70 12.83
CA HIS A 39 1.60 -10.00 12.96
C HIS A 39 2.95 -9.90 13.69
N ILE A 40 3.72 -8.84 13.42
CA ILE A 40 4.98 -8.56 14.13
C ILE A 40 4.71 -8.30 15.63
N ALA A 41 3.74 -7.45 15.93
CA ALA A 41 3.39 -7.11 17.32
C ALA A 41 2.93 -8.34 18.13
N ARG A 42 2.19 -9.24 17.46
CA ARG A 42 1.75 -10.52 18.06
C ARG A 42 2.81 -11.62 18.04
N ASN A 43 3.98 -11.34 17.48
CA ASN A 43 5.10 -12.29 17.35
C ASN A 43 4.69 -13.63 16.70
N THR A 44 3.84 -13.58 15.68
CA THR A 44 3.46 -14.77 14.92
C THR A 44 4.61 -15.23 14.01
N GLU A 45 4.56 -16.47 13.51
CA GLU A 45 5.55 -16.96 12.55
C GLU A 45 5.70 -16.04 11.33
N LEU A 46 4.57 -15.60 10.76
CA LEU A 46 4.56 -14.60 9.69
C LEU A 46 5.19 -13.28 10.14
N GLY A 47 4.91 -12.84 11.35
CA GLY A 47 5.48 -11.60 11.92
C GLY A 47 6.99 -11.66 12.05
N VAL A 48 7.54 -12.78 12.48
CA VAL A 48 8.99 -13.00 12.58
C VAL A 48 9.66 -12.92 11.20
N ILE A 49 9.05 -13.55 10.19
CA ILE A 49 9.54 -13.50 8.81
C ILE A 49 9.43 -12.07 8.26
N ALA A 50 8.28 -11.44 8.41
CA ALA A 50 8.02 -10.08 7.92
C ALA A 50 9.00 -9.05 8.53
N ASN A 51 9.29 -9.15 9.82
CA ASN A 51 10.18 -8.22 10.50
C ASN A 51 11.61 -8.21 9.93
N LYS A 52 12.10 -9.34 9.42
CA LYS A 52 13.42 -9.42 8.78
C LYS A 52 13.52 -8.53 7.55
N TYR A 53 12.43 -8.40 6.79
CA TYR A 53 12.39 -7.56 5.59
C TYR A 53 12.03 -6.11 5.91
N ILE A 54 10.98 -5.89 6.70
CA ILE A 54 10.46 -4.56 7.03
C ILE A 54 11.49 -3.71 7.77
N SER A 55 12.17 -4.26 8.77
CA SER A 55 13.20 -3.53 9.53
C SER A 55 14.38 -3.07 8.67
N GLN A 56 14.63 -3.73 7.54
CA GLN A 56 15.67 -3.38 6.57
C GLN A 56 15.14 -2.52 5.40
N GLY A 57 13.87 -2.17 5.40
CA GLY A 57 13.23 -1.42 4.33
C GLY A 57 13.01 -2.21 3.04
N GLN A 58 13.08 -3.53 3.10
CA GLN A 58 12.91 -4.43 1.96
C GLN A 58 11.45 -4.86 1.80
N LEU A 59 11.08 -5.25 0.58
CA LEU A 59 9.78 -5.86 0.29
C LEU A 59 9.76 -7.32 0.73
N ILE A 60 8.60 -7.78 1.19
CA ILE A 60 8.34 -9.19 1.50
C ILE A 60 8.22 -9.97 0.19
N PRO A 61 8.64 -11.26 0.14
CA PRO A 61 8.50 -12.09 -1.05
C PRO A 61 7.07 -12.13 -1.58
N ASP A 62 6.91 -12.03 -2.90
CA ASP A 62 5.62 -11.91 -3.58
C ASP A 62 4.64 -13.04 -3.22
N GLU A 63 5.10 -14.28 -3.20
CA GLU A 63 4.26 -15.43 -2.85
C GLU A 63 3.65 -15.33 -1.44
N LEU A 64 4.43 -14.84 -0.48
CA LEU A 64 3.95 -14.66 0.88
C LEU A 64 2.90 -13.55 0.96
N MET A 65 3.13 -12.45 0.25
CA MET A 65 2.16 -11.34 0.19
C MET A 65 0.84 -11.76 -0.43
N ILE A 66 0.87 -12.53 -1.52
CA ILE A 66 -0.32 -13.02 -2.19
C ILE A 66 -1.14 -13.93 -1.27
N ARG A 67 -0.50 -14.84 -0.55
CA ARG A 67 -1.18 -15.71 0.43
C ARG A 67 -1.84 -14.92 1.56
N VAL A 68 -1.16 -13.89 2.07
CA VAL A 68 -1.72 -12.99 3.09
C VAL A 68 -2.97 -12.29 2.56
N LEU A 69 -2.89 -11.77 1.33
CA LEU A 69 -3.99 -11.08 0.68
C LEU A 69 -5.18 -11.99 0.40
N GLU A 70 -4.96 -13.18 -0.15
CA GLU A 70 -6.00 -14.18 -0.38
C GLU A 70 -6.73 -14.54 0.91
N HIS A 71 -5.98 -14.90 1.95
CA HIS A 71 -6.55 -15.26 3.26
C HIS A 71 -7.37 -14.12 3.85
N HIS A 72 -6.88 -12.88 3.71
CA HIS A 72 -7.59 -11.70 4.23
C HIS A 72 -8.91 -11.46 3.47
N LEU A 73 -8.92 -11.56 2.15
CA LEU A 73 -10.12 -11.44 1.33
C LEU A 73 -11.14 -12.56 1.61
N ASP A 74 -10.68 -13.81 1.77
CA ASP A 74 -11.54 -14.95 2.05
C ASP A 74 -12.25 -14.84 3.40
N ASN A 75 -11.59 -14.27 4.39
CA ASN A 75 -12.16 -14.04 5.72
C ASN A 75 -13.11 -12.84 5.80
N HIS A 76 -13.12 -11.96 4.79
CA HIS A 76 -13.89 -10.71 4.79
C HIS A 76 -14.72 -10.54 3.50
N THR A 77 -15.35 -11.62 3.03
CA THR A 77 -16.11 -11.59 1.78
C THR A 77 -17.31 -10.64 1.81
N LYS A 78 -17.99 -10.54 2.95
CA LYS A 78 -19.15 -9.64 3.13
C LYS A 78 -18.75 -8.17 3.18
N GLU A 79 -17.68 -7.88 3.91
CA GLU A 79 -17.15 -6.53 4.07
C GLU A 79 -16.61 -5.97 2.75
N SER A 80 -16.12 -6.85 1.86
CA SER A 80 -15.56 -6.49 0.56
C SER A 80 -16.58 -6.43 -0.58
N GLU A 81 -17.87 -6.69 -0.34
CA GLU A 81 -18.90 -6.73 -1.40
C GLU A 81 -19.04 -5.44 -2.20
N LYS A 82 -18.90 -4.28 -1.57
CA LYS A 82 -18.95 -2.99 -2.26
C LYS A 82 -17.69 -2.70 -3.07
N GLY A 83 -16.58 -3.20 -2.62
CA GLY A 83 -15.25 -3.02 -3.21
C GLY A 83 -14.18 -2.92 -2.16
N VAL A 84 -12.94 -2.90 -2.62
CA VAL A 84 -11.74 -2.92 -1.79
C VAL A 84 -10.82 -1.76 -2.16
N ILE A 85 -10.22 -1.12 -1.16
CA ILE A 85 -9.08 -0.24 -1.36
C ILE A 85 -7.82 -0.96 -0.89
N PHE A 86 -6.88 -1.16 -1.82
CA PHE A 86 -5.58 -1.79 -1.57
C PHE A 86 -4.55 -0.71 -1.25
N ASP A 87 -4.02 -0.74 -0.05
CA ASP A 87 -2.98 0.16 0.43
C ASP A 87 -1.70 -0.63 0.73
N GLY A 88 -0.62 -0.29 0.03
CA GLY A 88 0.66 -0.94 0.17
C GLY A 88 0.83 -2.24 -0.64
N PHE A 89 -0.10 -2.57 -1.50
CA PHE A 89 -0.03 -3.67 -2.46
C PHE A 89 -0.87 -3.33 -3.71
N PRO A 90 -0.42 -3.62 -4.93
CA PRO A 90 0.89 -4.17 -5.30
C PRO A 90 2.04 -3.14 -5.15
N ARG A 91 3.27 -3.62 -5.04
CA ARG A 91 4.48 -2.79 -5.02
C ARG A 91 5.46 -3.13 -6.14
N THR A 92 5.22 -4.20 -6.87
CA THR A 92 5.99 -4.64 -8.04
C THR A 92 5.07 -5.02 -9.19
N ILE A 93 5.60 -5.08 -10.40
CA ILE A 93 4.83 -5.52 -11.59
C ILE A 93 4.38 -6.98 -11.41
N ALA A 94 5.21 -7.84 -10.84
CA ALA A 94 4.84 -9.23 -10.56
C ALA A 94 3.65 -9.31 -9.60
N GLN A 95 3.64 -8.51 -8.54
CA GLN A 95 2.50 -8.40 -7.62
C GLN A 95 1.25 -7.85 -8.30
N ALA A 96 1.38 -6.87 -9.19
CA ALA A 96 0.26 -6.31 -9.95
C ALA A 96 -0.41 -7.36 -10.84
N LYS A 97 0.39 -8.16 -11.53
CA LYS A 97 -0.12 -9.29 -12.36
C LYS A 97 -0.83 -10.33 -11.50
N ALA A 98 -0.25 -10.69 -10.36
CA ALA A 98 -0.86 -11.63 -9.43
C ALA A 98 -2.17 -11.10 -8.82
N LEU A 99 -2.25 -9.80 -8.53
CA LEU A 99 -3.50 -9.17 -8.09
C LEU A 99 -4.57 -9.24 -9.19
N THR A 100 -4.20 -8.99 -10.44
CA THR A 100 -5.11 -9.10 -11.58
C THR A 100 -5.69 -10.52 -11.66
N GLU A 101 -4.85 -11.56 -11.63
CA GLU A 101 -5.28 -12.96 -11.66
C GLU A 101 -6.19 -13.33 -10.47
N LEU A 102 -5.83 -12.85 -9.27
CA LEU A 102 -6.62 -13.09 -8.06
C LEU A 102 -8.02 -12.50 -8.18
N LEU A 103 -8.13 -11.26 -8.66
CA LEU A 103 -9.42 -10.58 -8.81
C LEU A 103 -10.24 -11.15 -9.96
N GLU A 104 -9.63 -11.55 -11.08
CA GLU A 104 -10.30 -12.23 -12.19
C GLU A 104 -10.94 -13.54 -11.75
N LYS A 105 -10.25 -14.35 -10.93
CA LYS A 105 -10.80 -15.57 -10.34
C LYS A 105 -12.03 -15.30 -9.47
N ARG A 106 -12.16 -14.09 -8.93
CA ARG A 106 -13.29 -13.63 -8.11
C ARG A 106 -14.35 -12.88 -8.92
N GLY A 107 -14.20 -12.79 -10.25
CA GLY A 107 -15.14 -12.11 -11.15
C GLY A 107 -15.09 -10.60 -11.08
N THR A 108 -13.97 -10.02 -10.66
CA THR A 108 -13.77 -8.58 -10.53
C THR A 108 -12.41 -8.15 -11.06
N GLN A 109 -12.08 -6.86 -10.97
CA GLN A 109 -10.83 -6.30 -11.46
C GLN A 109 -10.40 -5.09 -10.63
N VAL A 110 -9.19 -4.58 -10.85
CA VAL A 110 -8.79 -3.24 -10.42
C VAL A 110 -9.46 -2.22 -11.33
N ASP A 111 -10.28 -1.34 -10.76
CA ASP A 111 -11.03 -0.33 -11.53
C ASP A 111 -10.27 0.98 -11.65
N ALA A 112 -9.52 1.37 -10.62
CA ALA A 112 -8.73 2.59 -10.62
C ALA A 112 -7.47 2.45 -9.75
N VAL A 113 -6.43 3.16 -10.15
CA VAL A 113 -5.20 3.34 -9.38
C VAL A 113 -5.01 4.83 -9.12
N VAL A 114 -5.06 5.22 -7.87
CA VAL A 114 -4.85 6.61 -7.43
C VAL A 114 -3.42 6.76 -6.94
N GLY A 115 -2.63 7.55 -7.63
CA GLY A 115 -1.22 7.79 -7.31
C GLY A 115 -1.02 9.14 -6.63
N LEU A 116 -0.53 9.14 -5.38
CA LEU A 116 -0.13 10.34 -4.66
C LEU A 116 1.31 10.68 -5.01
N GLU A 117 1.53 11.84 -5.62
CA GLU A 117 2.85 12.35 -6.01
C GLU A 117 3.30 13.41 -5.01
N VAL A 118 4.42 13.17 -4.33
CA VAL A 118 4.96 14.03 -3.27
C VAL A 118 6.46 14.21 -3.48
N ASN A 119 6.99 15.41 -3.20
CA ASN A 119 8.42 15.69 -3.25
C ASN A 119 9.20 14.84 -2.22
N GLU A 120 10.40 14.40 -2.58
CA GLU A 120 11.20 13.48 -1.75
C GLU A 120 11.55 14.07 -0.37
N ASP A 121 11.92 15.36 -0.31
CA ASP A 121 12.24 16.02 0.96
C ASP A 121 11.03 16.05 1.91
N GLU A 122 9.84 16.28 1.38
CA GLU A 122 8.59 16.23 2.13
C GLU A 122 8.29 14.80 2.63
N LEU A 123 8.56 13.79 1.80
CA LEU A 123 8.39 12.37 2.19
C LEU A 123 9.26 12.02 3.40
N VAL A 124 10.53 12.37 3.35
CA VAL A 124 11.48 12.11 4.45
C VAL A 124 11.01 12.78 5.73
N THR A 125 10.63 14.05 5.64
CA THR A 125 10.13 14.83 6.78
C THR A 125 8.90 14.17 7.42
N ARG A 126 7.93 13.78 6.62
CA ARG A 126 6.70 13.11 7.08
C ARG A 126 6.97 11.77 7.76
N ILE A 127 7.86 10.96 7.19
CA ILE A 127 8.18 9.64 7.74
C ILE A 127 8.90 9.75 9.07
N LEU A 128 9.89 10.64 9.19
CA LEU A 128 10.63 10.83 10.42
C LEU A 128 9.72 11.36 11.54
N LYS A 129 8.82 12.30 11.22
CA LYS A 129 7.81 12.79 12.17
C LYS A 129 6.91 11.64 12.64
N ARG A 130 6.39 10.84 11.73
CA ARG A 130 5.55 9.67 12.06
C ARG A 130 6.32 8.68 12.95
N GLY A 131 7.60 8.44 12.68
CA GLY A 131 8.44 7.56 13.50
C GLY A 131 8.56 8.05 14.95
N GLN A 132 8.67 9.35 15.15
CA GLN A 132 8.68 9.96 16.49
C GLN A 132 7.33 9.82 17.20
N GLU A 133 6.24 9.94 16.48
CA GLU A 133 4.88 9.87 17.04
C GLU A 133 4.41 8.43 17.29
N THR A 134 4.76 7.48 16.44
CA THR A 134 4.20 6.12 16.46
C THR A 134 5.19 5.05 16.88
N GLY A 135 6.49 5.35 16.95
CA GLY A 135 7.54 4.39 17.30
C GLY A 135 7.75 3.26 16.27
N ARG A 136 7.36 3.44 15.01
CA ARG A 136 7.59 2.44 13.95
C ARG A 136 9.09 2.21 13.75
N SER A 137 9.52 0.94 13.77
CA SER A 137 10.92 0.55 13.65
C SER A 137 11.55 0.87 12.29
N ASP A 138 10.75 0.96 11.23
CA ASP A 138 11.15 1.25 9.86
C ASP A 138 11.10 2.75 9.48
N ASP A 139 10.71 3.63 10.42
CA ASP A 139 10.62 5.08 10.24
C ASP A 139 11.85 5.83 10.78
N ASN A 140 13.06 5.29 10.63
CA ASN A 140 14.34 5.95 10.89
C ASN A 140 15.03 6.35 9.58
N LEU A 141 15.97 7.31 9.64
CA LEU A 141 16.60 7.89 8.45
C LEU A 141 17.27 6.86 7.55
N GLU A 142 17.96 5.88 8.10
CA GLU A 142 18.63 4.84 7.31
C GLU A 142 17.62 3.96 6.57
N THR A 143 16.61 3.49 7.25
CA THR A 143 15.56 2.65 6.67
C THR A 143 14.69 3.42 5.68
N VAL A 144 14.41 4.71 5.94
CA VAL A 144 13.70 5.60 5.00
C VAL A 144 14.42 5.69 3.68
N LYS A 145 15.73 5.92 3.69
CA LYS A 145 16.54 5.97 2.44
C LYS A 145 16.48 4.65 1.67
N LYS A 146 16.55 3.51 2.36
CA LYS A 146 16.41 2.19 1.74
C LYS A 146 15.01 1.99 1.14
N ARG A 147 13.96 2.39 1.84
CA ARG A 147 12.57 2.29 1.37
C ARG A 147 12.32 3.14 0.13
N LEU A 148 12.86 4.36 0.08
CA LEU A 148 12.77 5.24 -1.09
C LEU A 148 13.55 4.65 -2.28
N ALA A 149 14.72 4.06 -2.06
CA ALA A 149 15.48 3.39 -3.11
C ALA A 149 14.71 2.17 -3.67
N VAL A 150 14.10 1.35 -2.82
CA VAL A 150 13.24 0.23 -3.23
C VAL A 150 12.03 0.74 -4.02
N TYR A 151 11.39 1.81 -3.57
CA TYR A 151 10.29 2.44 -4.28
C TYR A 151 10.69 2.88 -5.69
N HIS A 152 11.79 3.61 -5.84
CA HIS A 152 12.27 4.07 -7.14
C HIS A 152 12.67 2.94 -8.08
N ASN A 153 13.31 1.90 -7.57
CA ASN A 153 13.83 0.80 -8.40
C ASN A 153 12.79 -0.28 -8.72
N GLN A 154 11.88 -0.59 -7.79
CA GLN A 154 10.96 -1.72 -7.92
C GLN A 154 9.48 -1.31 -8.03
N THR A 155 9.08 -0.23 -7.39
CA THR A 155 7.68 0.20 -7.31
C THR A 155 7.32 1.28 -8.33
N CYS A 156 8.20 2.25 -8.59
CA CYS A 156 7.95 3.28 -9.60
C CYS A 156 7.61 2.74 -11.00
N PRO A 157 8.23 1.65 -11.49
CA PRO A 157 7.85 1.04 -12.78
C PRO A 157 6.39 0.60 -12.84
N LEU A 158 5.76 0.32 -11.71
CA LEU A 158 4.35 -0.03 -11.61
C LEU A 158 3.42 1.11 -12.04
N ARG A 159 3.84 2.36 -11.85
CA ARG A 159 3.11 3.53 -12.35
C ARG A 159 2.88 3.44 -13.86
N GLN A 160 3.93 3.17 -14.63
CA GLN A 160 3.84 3.04 -16.09
C GLN A 160 2.97 1.85 -16.50
N PHE A 161 3.07 0.73 -15.78
CA PHE A 161 2.22 -0.44 -15.99
C PHE A 161 0.72 -0.08 -15.93
N TYR A 162 0.29 0.69 -14.93
CA TYR A 162 -1.10 1.10 -14.80
C TYR A 162 -1.49 2.27 -15.72
N ILE A 163 -0.56 3.12 -16.11
CA ILE A 163 -0.79 4.12 -17.17
C ILE A 163 -1.10 3.41 -18.50
N ASP A 164 -0.34 2.39 -18.85
CA ASP A 164 -0.55 1.59 -20.06
C ASP A 164 -1.90 0.86 -20.04
N GLU A 165 -2.37 0.45 -18.87
CA GLU A 165 -3.71 -0.11 -18.67
C GLU A 165 -4.84 0.95 -18.60
N LYS A 166 -4.51 2.24 -18.67
CA LYS A 166 -5.45 3.38 -18.58
C LYS A 166 -6.22 3.43 -17.25
N LYS A 167 -5.60 2.99 -16.16
CA LYS A 167 -6.19 2.94 -14.81
C LYS A 167 -5.58 3.95 -13.84
N TYR A 168 -4.43 4.54 -14.18
CA TYR A 168 -3.67 5.42 -13.29
C TYR A 168 -4.19 6.86 -13.30
N HIS A 169 -4.42 7.40 -12.11
CA HIS A 169 -4.82 8.79 -11.85
C HIS A 169 -3.84 9.44 -10.89
N ALA A 170 -3.07 10.41 -11.38
CA ALA A 170 -2.10 11.14 -10.58
C ALA A 170 -2.77 12.26 -9.76
N ILE A 171 -2.47 12.30 -8.46
CA ILE A 171 -2.94 13.33 -7.53
C ILE A 171 -1.73 14.00 -6.88
N ASP A 172 -1.71 15.33 -6.85
CA ASP A 172 -0.69 16.09 -6.12
C ASP A 172 -0.87 15.92 -4.61
N GLY A 173 0.08 15.25 -3.98
CA GLY A 173 0.09 14.94 -2.55
C GLY A 173 0.86 15.95 -1.69
N ASN A 174 1.31 17.08 -2.25
CA ASN A 174 2.07 18.12 -1.51
C ASN A 174 1.18 19.08 -0.69
N GLY A 175 -0.12 19.07 -0.88
CA GLY A 175 -1.07 19.92 -0.20
C GLY A 175 -1.44 19.48 1.23
N THR A 176 -2.49 20.07 1.75
CA THR A 176 -3.11 19.64 3.02
C THR A 176 -3.91 18.36 2.84
N VAL A 177 -4.20 17.68 3.95
CA VAL A 177 -5.03 16.46 3.93
C VAL A 177 -6.37 16.71 3.24
N ASP A 178 -7.01 17.86 3.51
CA ASP A 178 -8.30 18.22 2.92
C ASP A 178 -8.20 18.51 1.42
N SER A 179 -7.22 19.32 1.00
CA SER A 179 -7.05 19.70 -0.41
C SER A 179 -6.63 18.51 -1.30
N ILE A 180 -5.99 17.50 -0.73
CA ILE A 180 -5.63 16.29 -1.47
C ILE A 180 -6.86 15.39 -1.66
N PHE A 181 -7.76 15.36 -0.67
CA PHE A 181 -8.98 14.54 -0.72
C PHE A 181 -10.02 15.10 -1.71
N GLU A 182 -10.17 16.41 -1.82
CA GLU A 182 -11.09 17.08 -2.75
C GLU A 182 -10.73 16.82 -4.22
#